data_6bd74aaf73ebac7cf1aa59bfddc688c9
#
_entry.id   6bd74aaf73ebac7cf1aa59bfddc688c9
#
_cell.length_a   1.000
_cell.length_b   1.000
_cell.length_c   1.000
_cell.angle_alpha   90.00
_cell.angle_beta   90.00
_cell.angle_gamma   90.00
#
_symmetry.space_group_name_H-M   'P 1'
#
loop_
_entity.id
_entity.type
_entity.pdbx_description
1 polymer ?
#
loop_
_entity_poly.entity_id
_entity_poly.type
_entity_poly.pdbx_seq_one_letter_code
_entity_poly.pdbx_strand_id
1 'polypeptide(L)'
;MSRSDLHRLISPKSIAVVGNRGADFAIKESKKLGFNHQIWSVHPTLDSLEGIQCYRDIKDLPEAPDATFIAVNAESAIEIVSDLKSMGGGGAVLYASGFAEVGDEGVKRNQRLVEAADGMPLIGPNCYGFINSLDRFALWPDVHGCEPVKEGVAIITQSGNIGLNMTMQSSGLPIAYMFTLGNQSNTNIADIIHAMLDDSRVNAIGLHIEGINDIASFDNAARRAIKMKVPIIAIKSGKTLASAKIALSHTSSLTGSDELFSFFFERLGIARVNSVPEFLETLKLLSVLGVIDHHGVASMSCSGGEAGMMADLIDGMEITFPSLTDSHKNKVKQTLNEYVEVDNPLDYHTFVWGDRKKTSECFKQMINGSFAATMLLLDWPKTPESEQKDWDTTLLALSDAITGTSEKAIVLASMADCMPKRIIDECLNFGINHWCNSKV
;
A
#
# COMPACT_ATOMS: atom_id res chain seq x y z
N MET A 1 -23.94 1.31 -11.06
CA MET A 1 -23.68 0.67 -9.74
C MET A 1 -23.90 1.72 -8.66
N SER A 2 -24.64 1.43 -7.58
CA SER A 2 -24.75 2.38 -6.47
C SER A 2 -23.50 2.24 -5.58
N ARG A 3 -23.02 3.36 -5.00
CA ARG A 3 -21.88 3.32 -4.05
C ARG A 3 -22.17 2.46 -2.82
N SER A 4 -23.43 2.32 -2.43
CA SER A 4 -23.86 1.50 -1.31
C SER A 4 -23.59 0.00 -1.53
N ASP A 5 -23.67 -0.48 -2.78
CA ASP A 5 -23.50 -1.91 -3.06
C ASP A 5 -22.03 -2.33 -2.96
N LEU A 6 -21.10 -1.51 -3.48
CA LEU A 6 -19.67 -1.80 -3.36
C LEU A 6 -19.19 -1.76 -1.91
N HIS A 7 -19.76 -0.89 -1.07
CA HIS A 7 -19.43 -0.83 0.36
C HIS A 7 -19.77 -2.14 1.09
N ARG A 8 -20.92 -2.77 0.78
CA ARG A 8 -21.27 -4.08 1.38
C ARG A 8 -20.23 -5.15 1.07
N LEU A 9 -19.72 -5.18 -0.18
CA LEU A 9 -18.70 -6.14 -0.60
C LEU A 9 -17.37 -5.93 0.13
N ILE A 10 -16.91 -4.68 0.27
CA ILE A 10 -15.56 -4.40 0.80
C ILE A 10 -15.50 -4.22 2.32
N SER A 11 -16.64 -4.07 3.00
CA SER A 11 -16.75 -3.98 4.48
C SER A 11 -17.95 -4.83 4.97
N PRO A 12 -17.90 -6.17 4.76
CA PRO A 12 -19.01 -7.06 5.03
C PRO A 12 -19.17 -7.39 6.52
N LYS A 13 -20.42 -7.66 6.91
CA LYS A 13 -20.77 -8.28 8.20
C LYS A 13 -20.99 -9.78 8.06
N SER A 14 -21.10 -10.28 6.83
CA SER A 14 -21.19 -11.70 6.53
C SER A 14 -20.47 -12.04 5.24
N ILE A 15 -19.74 -13.15 5.23
CA ILE A 15 -19.05 -13.65 4.04
C ILE A 15 -19.50 -15.08 3.73
N ALA A 16 -19.67 -15.38 2.45
CA ALA A 16 -19.84 -16.74 1.96
C ALA A 16 -18.62 -17.15 1.12
N VAL A 17 -18.23 -18.40 1.23
CA VAL A 17 -17.11 -18.96 0.49
C VAL A 17 -17.58 -20.18 -0.27
N VAL A 18 -17.48 -20.17 -1.60
CA VAL A 18 -18.01 -21.21 -2.48
C VAL A 18 -16.87 -21.92 -3.19
N GLY A 19 -16.77 -23.23 -3.01
CA GLY A 19 -15.75 -24.06 -3.62
C GLY A 19 -14.88 -24.80 -2.61
N ASN A 20 -13.72 -25.27 -3.07
CA ASN A 20 -12.77 -26.02 -2.26
C ASN A 20 -11.37 -25.37 -2.29
N ARG A 21 -10.59 -25.62 -3.34
CA ARG A 21 -9.24 -25.07 -3.47
C ARG A 21 -9.28 -23.55 -3.65
N GLY A 22 -8.57 -22.81 -2.81
CA GLY A 22 -8.60 -21.36 -2.75
C GLY A 22 -9.71 -20.81 -1.83
N ALA A 23 -10.86 -21.49 -1.75
CA ALA A 23 -11.93 -21.16 -0.82
C ALA A 23 -11.52 -21.40 0.65
N ASP A 24 -10.76 -22.46 0.92
CA ASP A 24 -10.17 -22.76 2.23
C ASP A 24 -9.25 -21.64 2.72
N PHE A 25 -8.43 -21.07 1.83
CA PHE A 25 -7.57 -19.93 2.18
C PHE A 25 -8.38 -18.67 2.55
N ALA A 26 -9.46 -18.36 1.84
CA ALA A 26 -10.30 -17.22 2.18
C ALA A 26 -10.85 -17.32 3.61
N ILE A 27 -11.18 -18.52 4.07
CA ILE A 27 -11.59 -18.76 5.46
C ILE A 27 -10.41 -18.64 6.42
N LYS A 28 -9.29 -19.29 6.13
CA LYS A 28 -8.07 -19.29 6.98
C LYS A 28 -7.55 -17.89 7.19
N GLU A 29 -7.34 -17.17 6.10
CA GLU A 29 -6.72 -15.83 6.14
C GLU A 29 -7.66 -14.81 6.78
N SER A 30 -8.99 -14.91 6.56
CA SER A 30 -9.95 -14.09 7.31
C SER A 30 -9.90 -14.37 8.82
N LYS A 31 -9.85 -15.64 9.24
CA LYS A 31 -9.71 -15.99 10.65
C LYS A 31 -8.39 -15.50 11.23
N LYS A 32 -7.28 -15.63 10.49
CA LYS A 32 -5.95 -15.17 10.90
C LYS A 32 -5.90 -13.66 11.10
N LEU A 33 -6.54 -12.87 10.24
CA LEU A 33 -6.68 -11.43 10.41
C LEU A 33 -7.57 -11.04 11.59
N GLY A 34 -8.42 -11.96 12.07
CA GLY A 34 -9.31 -11.74 13.20
C GLY A 34 -10.72 -11.31 12.81
N PHE A 35 -11.20 -11.73 11.63
CA PHE A 35 -12.60 -11.54 11.24
C PHE A 35 -13.53 -12.25 12.23
N ASN A 36 -14.40 -11.50 12.85
CA ASN A 36 -15.26 -11.98 13.95
C ASN A 36 -16.76 -11.98 13.62
N HIS A 37 -17.09 -11.77 12.34
CA HIS A 37 -18.46 -11.83 11.83
C HIS A 37 -18.76 -13.20 11.20
N GLN A 38 -19.95 -13.34 10.61
CA GLN A 38 -20.43 -14.62 10.08
C GLN A 38 -19.66 -15.07 8.85
N ILE A 39 -19.24 -16.33 8.84
CA ILE A 39 -18.65 -17.02 7.67
C ILE A 39 -19.51 -18.23 7.35
N TRP A 40 -19.96 -18.35 6.11
CA TRP A 40 -20.61 -19.53 5.56
C TRP A 40 -19.72 -20.21 4.53
N SER A 41 -19.75 -21.52 4.49
CA SER A 41 -19.10 -22.31 3.46
C SER A 41 -20.16 -23.02 2.62
N VAL A 42 -19.97 -23.05 1.30
CA VAL A 42 -20.88 -23.70 0.36
C VAL A 42 -20.11 -24.69 -0.49
N HIS A 43 -20.51 -25.97 -0.42
CA HIS A 43 -19.91 -27.01 -1.23
C HIS A 43 -20.90 -28.17 -1.44
N PRO A 44 -21.09 -28.67 -2.68
CA PRO A 44 -22.14 -29.66 -2.98
C PRO A 44 -21.94 -31.01 -2.28
N THR A 45 -20.71 -31.39 -1.91
CA THR A 45 -20.39 -32.72 -1.39
C THR A 45 -19.60 -32.74 -0.09
N LEU A 46 -18.83 -31.68 0.24
CA LEU A 46 -18.09 -31.59 1.52
C LEU A 46 -19.04 -31.28 2.68
N ASP A 47 -18.84 -31.93 3.82
CA ASP A 47 -19.60 -31.66 5.03
C ASP A 47 -19.08 -30.44 5.79
N SER A 48 -17.78 -30.19 5.69
CA SER A 48 -17.15 -29.00 6.31
C SER A 48 -15.91 -28.56 5.55
N LEU A 49 -15.58 -27.26 5.64
CA LEU A 49 -14.36 -26.64 5.13
C LEU A 49 -13.79 -25.75 6.24
N GLU A 50 -12.52 -25.94 6.62
CA GLU A 50 -11.83 -25.18 7.69
C GLU A 50 -12.63 -25.12 9.01
N GLY A 51 -13.32 -26.21 9.35
CA GLY A 51 -14.15 -26.33 10.56
C GLY A 51 -15.50 -25.63 10.48
N ILE A 52 -15.90 -25.12 9.30
CA ILE A 52 -17.22 -24.53 9.06
C ILE A 52 -18.08 -25.55 8.31
N GLN A 53 -19.28 -25.80 8.80
CA GLN A 53 -20.26 -26.68 8.13
C GLN A 53 -20.62 -26.13 6.75
N CYS A 54 -20.62 -27.00 5.72
CA CYS A 54 -20.96 -26.61 4.36
C CYS A 54 -22.46 -26.72 4.10
N TYR A 55 -23.03 -25.67 3.55
CA TYR A 55 -24.32 -25.73 2.87
C TYR A 55 -24.15 -26.36 1.49
N ARG A 56 -25.18 -27.00 0.96
CA ARG A 56 -25.11 -27.73 -0.32
C ARG A 56 -25.28 -26.79 -1.52
N ASP A 57 -26.04 -25.73 -1.35
CA ASP A 57 -26.34 -24.71 -2.34
C ASP A 57 -26.24 -23.31 -1.69
N ILE A 58 -25.92 -22.28 -2.47
CA ILE A 58 -25.88 -20.90 -1.98
C ILE A 58 -27.26 -20.42 -1.51
N LYS A 59 -28.34 -20.96 -2.09
CA LYS A 59 -29.72 -20.67 -1.70
C LYS A 59 -30.13 -21.26 -0.35
N ASP A 60 -29.36 -22.21 0.15
CA ASP A 60 -29.63 -22.83 1.47
C ASP A 60 -29.11 -21.96 2.62
N LEU A 61 -28.37 -20.87 2.31
CA LEU A 61 -27.88 -19.93 3.33
C LEU A 61 -29.04 -19.24 4.05
N PRO A 62 -28.92 -19.01 5.38
CA PRO A 62 -29.99 -18.40 6.17
C PRO A 62 -30.33 -16.97 5.78
N GLU A 63 -29.38 -16.25 5.18
CA GLU A 63 -29.53 -14.88 4.68
C GLU A 63 -28.56 -14.61 3.51
N ALA A 64 -28.79 -13.54 2.76
CA ALA A 64 -27.94 -13.12 1.66
C ALA A 64 -26.59 -12.59 2.19
N PRO A 65 -25.44 -13.14 1.78
CA PRO A 65 -24.13 -12.67 2.21
C PRO A 65 -23.82 -11.26 1.69
N ASP A 66 -23.09 -10.46 2.49
CA ASP A 66 -22.59 -9.16 2.04
C ASP A 66 -21.49 -9.32 1.02
N ALA A 67 -20.60 -10.28 1.19
CA ALA A 67 -19.52 -10.58 0.27
C ALA A 67 -19.36 -12.09 0.04
N THR A 68 -19.12 -12.49 -1.21
CA THR A 68 -18.96 -13.91 -1.55
C THR A 68 -17.67 -14.14 -2.32
N PHE A 69 -16.86 -15.12 -1.89
CA PHE A 69 -15.72 -15.61 -2.64
C PHE A 69 -16.11 -16.86 -3.44
N ILE A 70 -15.96 -16.80 -4.77
CA ILE A 70 -16.38 -17.86 -5.69
C ILE A 70 -15.16 -18.49 -6.34
N ALA A 71 -14.82 -19.73 -5.94
CA ALA A 71 -13.69 -20.53 -6.41
C ALA A 71 -14.16 -21.83 -7.10
N VAL A 72 -14.99 -21.68 -8.12
CA VAL A 72 -15.50 -22.77 -8.97
C VAL A 72 -15.25 -22.44 -10.44
N ASN A 73 -15.54 -23.39 -11.37
CA ASN A 73 -15.40 -23.13 -12.81
C ASN A 73 -16.31 -22.01 -13.30
N ALA A 74 -16.01 -21.45 -14.47
CA ALA A 74 -16.67 -20.26 -15.00
C ALA A 74 -18.20 -20.41 -15.19
N GLU A 75 -18.68 -21.56 -15.66
CA GLU A 75 -20.13 -21.77 -15.86
C GLU A 75 -20.88 -21.81 -14.52
N SER A 76 -20.38 -22.59 -13.57
CA SER A 76 -20.95 -22.62 -12.21
C SER A 76 -20.88 -21.27 -11.51
N ALA A 77 -19.82 -20.47 -11.78
CA ALA A 77 -19.71 -19.12 -11.21
C ALA A 77 -20.83 -18.19 -11.69
N ILE A 78 -21.22 -18.27 -12.98
CA ILE A 78 -22.32 -17.48 -13.55
C ILE A 78 -23.65 -17.85 -12.85
N GLU A 79 -23.92 -19.15 -12.65
CA GLU A 79 -25.13 -19.62 -11.98
C GLU A 79 -25.18 -19.10 -10.53
N ILE A 80 -24.09 -19.23 -9.79
CA ILE A 80 -23.99 -18.78 -8.40
C ILE A 80 -24.17 -17.24 -8.31
N VAL A 81 -23.61 -16.47 -9.25
CA VAL A 81 -23.81 -15.01 -9.31
C VAL A 81 -25.27 -14.64 -9.53
N SER A 82 -25.98 -15.37 -10.41
CA SER A 82 -27.41 -15.18 -10.64
C SER A 82 -28.23 -15.48 -9.37
N ASP A 83 -27.90 -16.56 -8.68
CA ASP A 83 -28.55 -16.95 -7.42
C ASP A 83 -28.30 -15.92 -6.32
N LEU A 84 -27.04 -15.47 -6.14
CA LEU A 84 -26.67 -14.41 -5.21
C LEU A 84 -27.44 -13.11 -5.47
N LYS A 85 -27.52 -12.70 -6.73
CA LYS A 85 -28.32 -11.51 -7.11
C LYS A 85 -29.78 -11.68 -6.72
N SER A 86 -30.35 -12.83 -6.98
CA SER A 86 -31.76 -13.15 -6.65
C SER A 86 -32.03 -13.12 -5.14
N MET A 87 -31.04 -13.51 -4.33
CA MET A 87 -31.09 -13.47 -2.86
C MET A 87 -30.87 -12.06 -2.29
N GLY A 88 -30.39 -11.10 -3.09
CA GLY A 88 -30.00 -9.77 -2.62
C GLY A 88 -28.57 -9.71 -2.03
N GLY A 89 -27.66 -10.56 -2.51
CA GLY A 89 -26.25 -10.55 -2.14
C GLY A 89 -25.59 -9.20 -2.37
N GLY A 90 -24.59 -8.84 -1.54
CA GLY A 90 -23.93 -7.54 -1.61
C GLY A 90 -22.87 -7.46 -2.72
N GLY A 91 -22.25 -8.57 -3.10
CA GLY A 91 -21.26 -8.65 -4.18
C GLY A 91 -20.43 -9.92 -4.13
N ALA A 92 -19.57 -10.10 -5.17
CA ALA A 92 -18.75 -11.31 -5.25
C ALA A 92 -17.33 -11.01 -5.77
N VAL A 93 -16.40 -11.86 -5.32
CA VAL A 93 -15.05 -12.01 -5.88
C VAL A 93 -15.02 -13.31 -6.68
N LEU A 94 -14.57 -13.25 -7.94
CA LEU A 94 -14.51 -14.42 -8.82
C LEU A 94 -13.04 -14.79 -9.11
N TYR A 95 -12.62 -15.88 -8.50
CA TYR A 95 -11.25 -16.40 -8.67
C TYR A 95 -11.05 -17.08 -10.04
N ALA A 96 -12.09 -17.69 -10.58
CA ALA A 96 -12.01 -18.44 -11.83
C ALA A 96 -11.52 -17.63 -13.03
N SER A 97 -10.69 -18.25 -13.86
CA SER A 97 -10.35 -17.83 -15.23
C SER A 97 -11.30 -18.46 -16.25
N GLY A 98 -11.12 -18.13 -17.53
CA GLY A 98 -11.92 -18.66 -18.63
C GLY A 98 -12.98 -17.70 -19.13
N PHE A 99 -12.81 -16.41 -18.88
CA PHE A 99 -13.67 -15.31 -19.34
C PHE A 99 -13.00 -14.50 -20.47
N ALA A 100 -13.10 -13.20 -20.47
CA ALA A 100 -12.66 -12.36 -21.61
C ALA A 100 -11.21 -12.56 -22.03
N GLU A 101 -10.33 -13.06 -21.18
CA GLU A 101 -8.92 -13.35 -21.46
C GLU A 101 -8.69 -14.54 -22.40
N VAL A 102 -9.71 -15.39 -22.64
CA VAL A 102 -9.57 -16.58 -23.50
C VAL A 102 -10.21 -16.41 -24.88
N GLY A 103 -10.42 -15.17 -25.35
CA GLY A 103 -10.92 -14.86 -26.67
C GLY A 103 -12.44 -14.84 -26.78
N ASP A 104 -13.00 -14.99 -27.99
CA ASP A 104 -14.41 -14.69 -28.31
C ASP A 104 -15.43 -15.46 -27.44
N GLU A 105 -15.20 -16.73 -27.19
CA GLU A 105 -16.07 -17.53 -26.32
C GLU A 105 -16.01 -17.05 -24.87
N GLY A 106 -14.83 -16.62 -24.42
CA GLY A 106 -14.65 -16.00 -23.11
C GLY A 106 -15.35 -14.65 -22.99
N VAL A 107 -15.34 -13.85 -24.03
CA VAL A 107 -16.09 -12.56 -24.10
C VAL A 107 -17.59 -12.81 -23.95
N LYS A 108 -18.15 -13.77 -24.66
CA LYS A 108 -19.58 -14.15 -24.52
C LYS A 108 -19.90 -14.62 -23.09
N ARG A 109 -19.01 -15.41 -22.51
CA ARG A 109 -19.16 -15.86 -21.13
C ARG A 109 -19.11 -14.69 -20.14
N ASN A 110 -18.21 -13.73 -20.37
CA ASN A 110 -18.14 -12.51 -19.58
C ASN A 110 -19.41 -11.65 -19.67
N GLN A 111 -20.03 -11.58 -20.84
CA GLN A 111 -21.32 -10.89 -21.02
C GLN A 111 -22.42 -11.55 -20.20
N ARG A 112 -22.54 -12.89 -20.25
CA ARG A 112 -23.48 -13.66 -19.43
C ARG A 112 -23.26 -13.45 -17.92
N LEU A 113 -22.00 -13.35 -17.50
CA LEU A 113 -21.65 -13.05 -16.10
C LEU A 113 -22.14 -11.67 -15.68
N VAL A 114 -21.93 -10.64 -16.51
CA VAL A 114 -22.39 -9.26 -16.24
C VAL A 114 -23.92 -9.18 -16.22
N GLU A 115 -24.58 -9.86 -17.13
CA GLU A 115 -26.05 -10.00 -17.15
C GLU A 115 -26.59 -10.67 -15.89
N ALA A 116 -25.96 -11.79 -15.46
CA ALA A 116 -26.33 -12.50 -14.24
C ALA A 116 -26.15 -11.66 -12.97
N ALA A 117 -25.12 -10.81 -12.95
CA ALA A 117 -24.86 -9.89 -11.84
C ALA A 117 -25.90 -8.74 -11.75
N ASP A 118 -26.48 -8.32 -12.86
CA ASP A 118 -27.51 -7.27 -12.95
C ASP A 118 -27.19 -6.07 -12.02
N GLY A 119 -25.98 -5.53 -12.14
CA GLY A 119 -25.47 -4.40 -11.34
C GLY A 119 -24.94 -4.75 -9.94
N MET A 120 -25.02 -5.99 -9.47
CA MET A 120 -24.32 -6.43 -8.26
C MET A 120 -22.80 -6.34 -8.50
N PRO A 121 -22.00 -5.75 -7.58
CA PRO A 121 -20.56 -5.59 -7.77
C PRO A 121 -19.82 -6.93 -7.85
N LEU A 122 -18.93 -7.04 -8.86
CA LEU A 122 -18.06 -8.18 -9.06
C LEU A 122 -16.60 -7.72 -9.14
N ILE A 123 -15.73 -8.26 -8.30
CA ILE A 123 -14.28 -8.13 -8.43
C ILE A 123 -13.75 -9.34 -9.21
N GLY A 124 -13.02 -9.08 -10.28
CA GLY A 124 -12.56 -10.09 -11.22
C GLY A 124 -13.42 -10.18 -12.48
N PRO A 125 -13.60 -11.37 -13.06
CA PRO A 125 -12.97 -12.67 -12.75
C PRO A 125 -11.45 -12.70 -13.02
N ASN A 126 -10.86 -13.89 -12.86
CA ASN A 126 -9.42 -14.10 -13.05
C ASN A 126 -8.57 -13.19 -12.14
N CYS A 127 -8.89 -13.16 -10.86
CA CYS A 127 -8.21 -12.35 -9.86
C CYS A 127 -8.05 -13.10 -8.54
N TYR A 128 -7.13 -12.66 -7.69
CA TYR A 128 -7.03 -13.18 -6.32
C TYR A 128 -8.11 -12.58 -5.40
N GLY A 129 -8.66 -11.42 -5.75
CA GLY A 129 -9.65 -10.73 -4.95
C GLY A 129 -9.06 -9.61 -4.12
N PHE A 130 -9.38 -9.56 -2.83
CA PHE A 130 -8.88 -8.48 -2.01
C PHE A 130 -8.71 -8.85 -0.53
N ILE A 131 -7.88 -8.06 0.15
CA ILE A 131 -7.61 -8.10 1.58
C ILE A 131 -8.02 -6.75 2.15
N ASN A 132 -8.76 -6.73 3.25
CA ASN A 132 -9.10 -5.55 4.03
C ASN A 132 -8.52 -5.71 5.44
N SER A 133 -7.35 -5.11 5.67
CA SER A 133 -6.64 -5.17 6.96
C SER A 133 -7.30 -4.30 8.03
N LEU A 134 -8.11 -3.30 7.64
CA LEU A 134 -8.83 -2.41 8.55
C LEU A 134 -10.00 -3.14 9.23
N ASP A 135 -10.78 -3.91 8.45
CA ASP A 135 -11.93 -4.66 8.93
C ASP A 135 -11.61 -6.16 9.09
N ARG A 136 -10.33 -6.52 8.91
CA ARG A 136 -9.71 -7.80 9.30
C ARG A 136 -10.24 -9.02 8.57
N PHE A 137 -10.44 -8.95 7.26
CA PHE A 137 -10.83 -10.11 6.47
C PHE A 137 -10.13 -10.15 5.11
N ALA A 138 -10.14 -11.32 4.48
CA ALA A 138 -9.55 -11.57 3.18
C ALA A 138 -10.44 -12.49 2.34
N LEU A 139 -10.91 -12.02 1.22
CA LEU A 139 -11.43 -12.86 0.14
C LEU A 139 -10.28 -13.12 -0.83
N TRP A 140 -9.39 -14.03 -0.43
CA TRP A 140 -8.08 -14.25 -1.03
C TRP A 140 -7.70 -15.72 -1.06
N PRO A 141 -7.23 -16.30 -2.19
CA PRO A 141 -7.08 -17.74 -2.40
C PRO A 141 -5.71 -18.30 -1.97
N ASP A 142 -4.87 -17.54 -1.29
CA ASP A 142 -3.50 -17.91 -0.96
C ASP A 142 -3.05 -17.27 0.36
N VAL A 143 -1.84 -17.58 0.81
CA VAL A 143 -1.20 -16.88 1.93
C VAL A 143 -0.95 -15.41 1.62
N HIS A 144 -0.87 -14.57 2.63
CA HIS A 144 -0.48 -13.17 2.52
C HIS A 144 0.25 -12.65 3.75
N GLY A 145 1.01 -11.57 3.59
CA GLY A 145 1.77 -10.91 4.67
C GLY A 145 1.09 -9.70 5.29
N CYS A 146 -0.16 -9.36 4.90
CA CYS A 146 -0.86 -8.24 5.50
C CYS A 146 -1.21 -8.53 6.96
N GLU A 147 -1.06 -7.51 7.81
CA GLU A 147 -1.44 -7.51 9.22
C GLU A 147 -2.54 -6.48 9.47
N PRO A 148 -3.34 -6.61 10.55
CA PRO A 148 -4.35 -5.61 10.90
C PRO A 148 -3.72 -4.24 11.14
N VAL A 149 -4.30 -3.20 10.52
CA VAL A 149 -3.86 -1.81 10.68
C VAL A 149 -5.04 -0.91 11.06
N LYS A 150 -4.76 0.29 11.58
CA LYS A 150 -5.80 1.30 11.90
C LYS A 150 -6.07 2.23 10.73
N GLU A 151 -5.06 2.51 9.95
CA GLU A 151 -5.06 3.34 8.74
C GLU A 151 -3.88 2.93 7.85
N GLY A 152 -3.86 3.33 6.61
CA GLY A 152 -2.76 2.99 5.70
C GLY A 152 -3.10 3.21 4.24
N VAL A 153 -2.38 2.50 3.38
CA VAL A 153 -2.51 2.66 1.92
C VAL A 153 -3.45 1.63 1.31
N ALA A 154 -4.14 2.03 0.24
CA ALA A 154 -4.83 1.09 -0.62
C ALA A 154 -3.97 0.78 -1.86
N ILE A 155 -3.66 -0.49 -2.09
CA ILE A 155 -2.94 -0.94 -3.28
C ILE A 155 -3.94 -1.63 -4.21
N ILE A 156 -3.98 -1.19 -5.47
CA ILE A 156 -4.86 -1.72 -6.50
C ILE A 156 -3.99 -2.19 -7.66
N THR A 157 -4.03 -3.49 -7.97
CA THR A 157 -3.24 -4.08 -9.05
C THR A 157 -4.13 -4.88 -10.01
N GLN A 158 -3.72 -4.96 -11.26
CA GLN A 158 -4.35 -5.84 -12.26
C GLN A 158 -3.76 -7.26 -12.24
N SER A 159 -2.61 -7.45 -11.55
CA SER A 159 -1.91 -8.74 -11.45
C SER A 159 -2.08 -9.37 -10.07
N GLY A 160 -2.62 -10.61 -10.01
CA GLY A 160 -2.76 -11.37 -8.77
C GLY A 160 -1.42 -11.66 -8.09
N ASN A 161 -0.45 -12.15 -8.86
CA ASN A 161 0.85 -12.54 -8.33
C ASN A 161 1.70 -11.35 -7.86
N ILE A 162 1.64 -10.22 -8.55
CA ILE A 162 2.31 -8.98 -8.11
C ILE A 162 1.68 -8.48 -6.81
N GLY A 163 0.34 -8.52 -6.71
CA GLY A 163 -0.37 -8.21 -5.46
C GLY A 163 0.06 -9.10 -4.31
N LEU A 164 0.10 -10.41 -4.52
CA LEU A 164 0.60 -11.37 -3.51
C LEU A 164 2.01 -10.98 -3.03
N ASN A 165 2.95 -10.76 -3.96
CA ASN A 165 4.33 -10.42 -3.62
C ASN A 165 4.43 -9.10 -2.85
N MET A 166 3.64 -8.09 -3.20
CA MET A 166 3.59 -6.82 -2.47
C MET A 166 3.10 -6.99 -1.02
N THR A 167 2.22 -7.96 -0.73
CA THR A 167 1.78 -8.24 0.64
C THR A 167 2.90 -8.81 1.51
N MET A 168 3.91 -9.46 0.92
CA MET A 168 5.01 -10.12 1.64
C MET A 168 6.15 -9.17 2.01
N GLN A 169 5.97 -7.86 1.81
CA GLN A 169 6.96 -6.86 2.17
C GLN A 169 7.23 -6.83 3.68
N SER A 170 8.45 -6.53 4.07
CA SER A 170 8.90 -6.38 5.47
C SER A 170 9.31 -4.94 5.81
N SER A 171 9.03 -4.00 4.92
CA SER A 171 9.42 -2.59 5.06
C SER A 171 8.52 -1.78 6.02
N GLY A 172 7.51 -2.42 6.62
CA GLY A 172 6.60 -1.75 7.55
C GLY A 172 5.52 -0.88 6.90
N LEU A 173 5.31 -0.99 5.57
CA LEU A 173 4.20 -0.27 4.91
C LEU A 173 2.85 -0.76 5.43
N PRO A 174 2.00 0.11 6.03
CA PRO A 174 0.68 -0.27 6.50
C PRO A 174 -0.28 -0.42 5.31
N ILE A 175 -0.50 -1.66 4.88
CA ILE A 175 -1.44 -1.96 3.78
C ILE A 175 -2.86 -2.08 4.37
N ALA A 176 -3.66 -1.03 4.19
CA ALA A 176 -5.07 -1.00 4.59
C ALA A 176 -5.93 -1.89 3.69
N TYR A 177 -5.70 -1.79 2.38
CA TYR A 177 -6.36 -2.59 1.36
C TYR A 177 -5.39 -3.09 0.31
N MET A 178 -5.54 -4.35 -0.10
CA MET A 178 -4.89 -4.91 -1.28
C MET A 178 -5.97 -5.46 -2.22
N PHE A 179 -6.10 -4.88 -3.41
CA PHE A 179 -7.02 -5.34 -4.45
C PHE A 179 -6.27 -5.91 -5.65
N THR A 180 -6.75 -7.04 -6.16
CA THR A 180 -6.38 -7.55 -7.47
C THR A 180 -7.64 -7.62 -8.33
N LEU A 181 -7.67 -6.92 -9.46
CA LEU A 181 -8.92 -6.68 -10.20
C LEU A 181 -9.17 -7.66 -11.35
N GLY A 182 -8.14 -8.37 -11.83
CA GLY A 182 -8.28 -9.29 -12.97
C GLY A 182 -8.92 -8.61 -14.18
N ASN A 183 -9.96 -9.23 -14.73
CA ASN A 183 -10.60 -8.78 -15.98
C ASN A 183 -11.49 -7.53 -15.84
N GLN A 184 -11.86 -7.14 -14.60
CA GLN A 184 -12.70 -5.96 -14.33
C GLN A 184 -14.03 -5.99 -15.08
N SER A 185 -14.81 -7.05 -14.96
CA SER A 185 -16.01 -7.28 -15.76
C SER A 185 -17.10 -6.22 -15.54
N ASN A 186 -17.35 -5.79 -14.30
CA ASN A 186 -18.31 -4.71 -14.02
C ASN A 186 -17.86 -3.74 -12.90
N THR A 187 -16.80 -4.06 -12.20
CA THR A 187 -16.17 -3.16 -11.22
C THR A 187 -14.75 -2.88 -11.71
N ASN A 188 -14.45 -1.63 -12.00
CA ASN A 188 -13.17 -1.22 -12.56
C ASN A 188 -12.29 -0.49 -11.52
N ILE A 189 -11.07 -0.13 -11.94
CA ILE A 189 -10.11 0.56 -11.08
C ILE A 189 -10.64 1.90 -10.53
N ALA A 190 -11.44 2.64 -11.31
CA ALA A 190 -12.00 3.92 -10.87
C ALA A 190 -13.06 3.74 -9.78
N ASP A 191 -13.88 2.68 -9.88
CA ASP A 191 -14.87 2.34 -8.85
C ASP A 191 -14.18 2.06 -7.51
N ILE A 192 -13.08 1.30 -7.53
CA ILE A 192 -12.31 1.01 -6.32
C ILE A 192 -11.62 2.27 -5.78
N ILE A 193 -11.02 3.11 -6.63
CA ILE A 193 -10.46 4.41 -6.18
C ILE A 193 -11.55 5.23 -5.49
N HIS A 194 -12.73 5.32 -6.06
CA HIS A 194 -13.84 6.05 -5.43
C HIS A 194 -14.22 5.48 -4.07
N ALA A 195 -14.27 4.16 -3.93
CA ALA A 195 -14.58 3.50 -2.66
C ALA A 195 -13.48 3.75 -1.61
N MET A 196 -12.21 3.71 -2.01
CA MET A 196 -11.08 4.01 -1.13
C MET A 196 -11.08 5.47 -0.66
N LEU A 197 -11.50 6.40 -1.51
CA LEU A 197 -11.65 7.81 -1.15
C LEU A 197 -12.85 8.08 -0.21
N ASP A 198 -13.79 7.15 -0.07
CA ASP A 198 -14.88 7.23 0.89
C ASP A 198 -14.46 6.73 2.28
N ASP A 199 -13.35 5.99 2.40
CA ASP A 199 -12.79 5.53 3.68
C ASP A 199 -11.67 6.49 4.16
N SER A 200 -11.94 7.27 5.19
CA SER A 200 -10.99 8.24 5.75
C SER A 200 -9.73 7.61 6.37
N ARG A 201 -9.70 6.28 6.53
CA ARG A 201 -8.54 5.52 7.02
C ARG A 201 -7.52 5.24 5.90
N VAL A 202 -7.87 5.53 4.63
CA VAL A 202 -6.98 5.41 3.49
C VAL A 202 -6.29 6.75 3.25
N ASN A 203 -4.97 6.78 3.39
CA ASN A 203 -4.16 8.01 3.32
C ASN A 203 -3.34 8.15 2.03
N ALA A 204 -3.14 7.08 1.26
CA ALA A 204 -2.57 7.11 -0.09
C ALA A 204 -3.08 5.92 -0.91
N ILE A 205 -3.04 6.03 -2.24
CA ILE A 205 -3.46 4.99 -3.17
C ILE A 205 -2.31 4.62 -4.09
N GLY A 206 -1.98 3.34 -4.14
CA GLY A 206 -0.98 2.77 -5.05
C GLY A 206 -1.65 2.01 -6.19
N LEU A 207 -1.25 2.28 -7.43
CA LEU A 207 -1.79 1.65 -8.63
C LEU A 207 -0.69 0.88 -9.38
N HIS A 208 -0.90 -0.42 -9.62
CA HIS A 208 -0.13 -1.17 -10.62
C HIS A 208 -1.03 -1.40 -11.83
N ILE A 209 -0.72 -0.75 -12.95
CA ILE A 209 -1.60 -0.65 -14.13
C ILE A 209 -0.96 -1.33 -15.33
N GLU A 210 -1.70 -2.22 -15.98
CA GLU A 210 -1.40 -2.78 -17.31
C GLU A 210 -2.14 -1.98 -18.40
N GLY A 211 -3.41 -1.62 -18.15
CA GLY A 211 -4.24 -0.79 -19.03
C GLY A 211 -5.40 -0.15 -18.31
N ILE A 212 -6.01 0.87 -18.91
CA ILE A 212 -7.20 1.57 -18.40
C ILE A 212 -8.30 1.47 -19.47
N ASN A 213 -9.41 0.82 -19.12
CA ASN A 213 -10.52 0.60 -20.05
C ASN A 213 -11.46 1.82 -20.13
N ASP A 214 -11.69 2.50 -19.02
CA ASP A 214 -12.54 3.70 -18.93
C ASP A 214 -11.73 4.90 -18.46
N ILE A 215 -11.19 5.63 -19.43
CA ILE A 215 -10.36 6.82 -19.19
C ILE A 215 -11.16 7.94 -18.51
N ALA A 216 -12.43 8.09 -18.85
CA ALA A 216 -13.27 9.16 -18.31
C ALA A 216 -13.58 8.94 -16.81
N SER A 217 -13.93 7.72 -16.42
CA SER A 217 -14.16 7.35 -15.03
C SER A 217 -12.85 7.45 -14.22
N PHE A 218 -11.72 7.02 -14.78
CA PHE A 218 -10.42 7.13 -14.14
C PHE A 218 -10.00 8.60 -13.93
N ASP A 219 -10.16 9.48 -14.94
CA ASP A 219 -9.92 10.93 -14.82
C ASP A 219 -10.75 11.53 -13.68
N ASN A 220 -12.02 11.17 -13.59
CA ASN A 220 -12.91 11.65 -12.52
C ASN A 220 -12.45 11.20 -11.14
N ALA A 221 -12.06 9.92 -10.99
CA ALA A 221 -11.58 9.36 -9.74
C ALA A 221 -10.26 10.03 -9.29
N ALA A 222 -9.31 10.22 -10.21
CA ALA A 222 -8.04 10.89 -9.92
C ALA A 222 -8.24 12.36 -9.50
N ARG A 223 -9.10 13.10 -10.18
CA ARG A 223 -9.46 14.49 -9.79
C ARG A 223 -10.12 14.56 -8.42
N ARG A 224 -10.92 13.55 -8.07
CA ARG A 224 -11.51 13.45 -6.74
C ARG A 224 -10.42 13.22 -5.69
N ALA A 225 -9.44 12.36 -5.95
CA ALA A 225 -8.30 12.12 -5.06
C ALA A 225 -7.51 13.41 -4.78
N ILE A 226 -7.21 14.22 -5.82
CA ILE A 226 -6.58 15.54 -5.66
C ILE A 226 -7.40 16.44 -4.72
N LYS A 227 -8.72 16.54 -4.92
CA LYS A 227 -9.61 17.36 -4.09
C LYS A 227 -9.62 16.91 -2.63
N MET A 228 -9.52 15.61 -2.40
CA MET A 228 -9.49 15.00 -1.06
C MET A 228 -8.08 14.98 -0.46
N LYS A 229 -7.06 15.41 -1.21
CA LYS A 229 -5.64 15.39 -0.83
C LYS A 229 -5.12 13.98 -0.51
N VAL A 230 -5.66 12.96 -1.19
CA VAL A 230 -5.18 11.59 -1.13
C VAL A 230 -4.27 11.37 -2.34
N PRO A 231 -2.94 11.25 -2.16
CA PRO A 231 -2.01 11.08 -3.27
C PRO A 231 -2.18 9.72 -3.95
N ILE A 232 -1.97 9.71 -5.27
CA ILE A 232 -1.94 8.49 -6.08
C ILE A 232 -0.55 8.29 -6.66
N ILE A 233 0.01 7.09 -6.48
CA ILE A 233 1.27 6.65 -7.05
C ILE A 233 0.99 5.52 -8.02
N ALA A 234 1.69 5.49 -9.16
CA ALA A 234 1.48 4.46 -10.17
C ALA A 234 2.77 3.81 -10.68
N ILE A 235 2.70 2.48 -10.84
CA ILE A 235 3.60 1.71 -11.71
C ILE A 235 2.82 1.34 -12.96
N LYS A 236 3.39 1.59 -14.15
CA LYS A 236 2.81 1.18 -15.43
C LYS A 236 3.64 0.06 -16.04
N SER A 237 3.02 -1.10 -16.21
CA SER A 237 3.57 -2.22 -16.99
C SER A 237 3.34 -2.03 -18.50
N GLY A 238 4.15 -2.66 -19.34
CA GLY A 238 4.01 -2.55 -20.80
C GLY A 238 4.72 -1.34 -21.41
N LYS A 239 5.85 -0.90 -20.84
CA LYS A 239 6.68 0.20 -21.34
C LYS A 239 7.40 -0.11 -22.65
N THR A 240 7.95 -1.31 -22.78
CA THR A 240 8.71 -1.75 -23.95
C THR A 240 7.80 -2.50 -24.91
N LEU A 241 8.21 -2.59 -26.20
CA LEU A 241 7.48 -3.39 -27.20
C LEU A 241 7.29 -4.85 -26.75
N ALA A 242 8.30 -5.43 -26.08
CA ALA A 242 8.23 -6.78 -25.54
C ALA A 242 7.19 -6.90 -24.43
N SER A 243 7.22 -6.00 -23.45
CA SER A 243 6.26 -6.01 -22.33
C SER A 243 4.84 -5.62 -22.78
N ALA A 244 4.69 -4.71 -23.75
CA ALA A 244 3.40 -4.37 -24.33
C ALA A 244 2.74 -5.57 -25.02
N LYS A 245 3.52 -6.39 -25.74
CA LYS A 245 3.04 -7.64 -26.37
C LYS A 245 2.55 -8.65 -25.33
N ILE A 246 3.24 -8.76 -24.19
CA ILE A 246 2.82 -9.63 -23.08
C ILE A 246 1.51 -9.08 -22.46
N ALA A 247 1.44 -7.78 -22.17
CA ALA A 247 0.25 -7.15 -21.60
C ALA A 247 -0.99 -7.34 -22.50
N LEU A 248 -0.83 -7.19 -23.82
CA LEU A 248 -1.91 -7.43 -24.80
C LEU A 248 -2.44 -8.88 -24.78
N SER A 249 -1.57 -9.85 -24.49
CA SER A 249 -1.99 -11.27 -24.41
C SER A 249 -2.68 -11.62 -23.09
N HIS A 250 -2.52 -10.80 -22.06
CA HIS A 250 -3.09 -11.00 -20.72
C HIS A 250 -4.33 -10.16 -20.43
N THR A 251 -4.44 -9.00 -21.06
CA THR A 251 -5.58 -8.10 -20.87
C THR A 251 -6.20 -7.74 -22.21
N SER A 252 -7.50 -7.78 -22.32
CA SER A 252 -8.24 -7.27 -23.48
C SER A 252 -8.22 -5.72 -23.56
N SER A 253 -7.40 -5.06 -22.74
CA SER A 253 -7.31 -3.59 -22.67
C SER A 253 -6.38 -3.05 -23.75
N LEU A 254 -6.75 -1.94 -24.39
CA LEU A 254 -5.86 -1.14 -25.22
C LEU A 254 -4.71 -0.61 -24.35
N THR A 255 -3.52 -1.18 -24.53
CA THR A 255 -2.29 -0.62 -24.00
C THR A 255 -1.91 0.58 -24.86
N GLY A 256 -2.23 1.80 -24.42
CA GLY A 256 -1.72 3.02 -25.03
C GLY A 256 -0.20 3.09 -24.97
N SER A 257 0.43 3.97 -25.77
CA SER A 257 1.88 4.17 -25.68
C SER A 257 2.27 4.61 -24.28
N ASP A 258 3.46 4.21 -23.85
CA ASP A 258 4.00 4.53 -22.52
C ASP A 258 4.10 6.06 -22.29
N GLU A 259 4.42 6.80 -23.35
CA GLU A 259 4.47 8.28 -23.35
C GLU A 259 3.10 8.90 -23.08
N LEU A 260 2.03 8.40 -23.70
CA LEU A 260 0.67 8.89 -23.46
C LEU A 260 0.24 8.65 -22.01
N PHE A 261 0.60 7.52 -21.41
CA PHE A 261 0.37 7.27 -20.00
C PHE A 261 1.16 8.22 -19.10
N SER A 262 2.40 8.55 -19.45
CA SER A 262 3.21 9.52 -18.68
C SER A 262 2.54 10.89 -18.67
N PHE A 263 2.16 11.44 -19.82
CA PHE A 263 1.45 12.72 -19.92
C PHE A 263 0.09 12.69 -19.22
N PHE A 264 -0.61 11.56 -19.31
CA PHE A 264 -1.90 11.41 -18.66
C PHE A 264 -1.78 11.43 -17.14
N PHE A 265 -0.80 10.72 -16.58
CA PHE A 265 -0.56 10.71 -15.14
C PHE A 265 -0.06 12.07 -14.64
N GLU A 266 0.86 12.71 -15.35
CA GLU A 266 1.33 14.05 -15.04
C GLU A 266 0.17 15.05 -14.97
N ARG A 267 -0.71 15.06 -15.99
CA ARG A 267 -1.92 15.90 -16.01
C ARG A 267 -2.85 15.65 -14.82
N LEU A 268 -2.88 14.43 -14.31
CA LEU A 268 -3.72 14.04 -13.18
C LEU A 268 -3.00 14.12 -11.83
N GLY A 269 -1.76 14.64 -11.77
CA GLY A 269 -0.99 14.71 -10.54
C GLY A 269 -0.69 13.33 -9.92
N ILE A 270 -0.63 12.28 -10.75
CA ILE A 270 -0.28 10.93 -10.34
C ILE A 270 1.23 10.77 -10.49
N ALA A 271 1.93 10.55 -9.39
CA ALA A 271 3.36 10.29 -9.43
C ALA A 271 3.64 8.90 -9.99
N ARG A 272 4.59 8.82 -10.95
CA ARG A 272 4.96 7.58 -11.60
C ARG A 272 6.32 7.11 -11.10
N VAL A 273 6.40 5.84 -10.68
CA VAL A 273 7.62 5.15 -10.26
C VAL A 273 7.93 3.96 -11.15
N ASN A 274 9.16 3.46 -11.08
CA ASN A 274 9.66 2.51 -12.07
C ASN A 274 9.88 1.09 -11.55
N SER A 275 9.86 0.91 -10.24
CA SER A 275 10.09 -0.39 -9.60
C SER A 275 9.13 -0.63 -8.43
N VAL A 276 8.92 -1.89 -8.08
CA VAL A 276 8.12 -2.26 -6.91
C VAL A 276 8.73 -1.73 -5.61
N PRO A 277 10.04 -1.80 -5.37
CA PRO A 277 10.64 -1.17 -4.19
C PRO A 277 10.36 0.34 -4.09
N GLU A 278 10.59 1.12 -5.17
CA GLU A 278 10.24 2.56 -5.20
C GLU A 278 8.77 2.79 -4.88
N PHE A 279 7.88 1.97 -5.43
CA PHE A 279 6.45 2.07 -5.22
C PHE A 279 6.06 1.90 -3.74
N LEU A 280 6.57 0.84 -3.10
CA LEU A 280 6.27 0.55 -1.71
C LEU A 280 6.87 1.61 -0.77
N GLU A 281 8.11 2.04 -1.02
CA GLU A 281 8.77 3.07 -0.22
C GLU A 281 8.10 4.45 -0.38
N THR A 282 7.71 4.82 -1.59
CA THR A 282 6.97 6.08 -1.83
C THR A 282 5.61 6.07 -1.14
N LEU A 283 4.88 4.95 -1.21
CA LEU A 283 3.61 4.80 -0.49
C LEU A 283 3.79 4.88 1.02
N LYS A 284 4.86 4.27 1.56
CA LYS A 284 5.18 4.36 2.98
C LYS A 284 5.50 5.79 3.41
N LEU A 285 6.34 6.50 2.65
CA LEU A 285 6.63 7.91 2.88
C LEU A 285 5.35 8.74 2.97
N LEU A 286 4.48 8.60 1.97
CA LEU A 286 3.22 9.33 1.90
C LEU A 286 2.24 8.94 3.01
N SER A 287 2.22 7.67 3.41
CA SER A 287 1.37 7.19 4.51
C SER A 287 1.79 7.76 5.86
N VAL A 288 3.09 7.87 6.10
CA VAL A 288 3.64 8.32 7.40
C VAL A 288 3.76 9.84 7.47
N LEU A 289 4.28 10.48 6.42
CA LEU A 289 4.59 11.92 6.43
C LEU A 289 3.59 12.78 5.65
N GLY A 290 2.71 12.15 4.85
CA GLY A 290 1.88 12.88 3.89
C GLY A 290 2.71 13.48 2.75
N VAL A 291 2.06 14.35 1.97
CA VAL A 291 2.71 15.04 0.86
C VAL A 291 3.77 16.02 1.37
N ILE A 292 4.93 16.02 0.74
CA ILE A 292 6.04 16.95 0.97
C ILE A 292 5.88 18.10 -0.02
N ASP A 293 5.88 19.33 0.45
CA ASP A 293 5.47 20.53 -0.30
C ASP A 293 6.63 21.40 -0.83
N HIS A 294 7.89 21.07 -0.46
CA HIS A 294 9.08 21.69 -1.02
C HIS A 294 10.31 20.77 -0.97
N HIS A 295 11.42 21.16 -1.61
CA HIS A 295 12.58 20.29 -1.88
C HIS A 295 13.74 20.42 -0.88
N GLY A 296 13.66 21.36 0.06
CA GLY A 296 14.72 21.61 1.03
C GLY A 296 14.63 20.62 2.19
N VAL A 297 15.67 19.84 2.42
CA VAL A 297 15.75 18.87 3.52
C VAL A 297 16.93 19.15 4.42
N ALA A 298 16.87 18.71 5.68
CA ALA A 298 18.02 18.66 6.55
C ALA A 298 18.54 17.23 6.66
N SER A 299 19.84 17.04 6.85
CA SER A 299 20.43 15.75 7.16
C SER A 299 21.32 15.85 8.40
N MET A 300 21.26 14.84 9.26
CA MET A 300 22.03 14.71 10.49
C MET A 300 22.66 13.32 10.55
N SER A 301 23.94 13.25 10.96
CA SER A 301 24.64 12.00 11.24
C SER A 301 25.69 12.22 12.33
N CYS A 302 26.20 11.15 12.92
CA CYS A 302 27.29 11.22 13.90
C CYS A 302 28.69 11.13 13.25
N SER A 303 28.76 11.16 11.92
CA SER A 303 29.96 10.92 11.13
C SER A 303 30.06 11.86 9.94
N GLY A 304 31.21 12.52 9.80
CA GLY A 304 31.50 13.37 8.64
C GLY A 304 31.52 12.60 7.31
N GLY A 305 31.88 11.30 7.36
CA GLY A 305 31.78 10.42 6.17
C GLY A 305 30.34 10.22 5.71
N GLU A 306 29.42 10.01 6.61
CA GLU A 306 27.98 9.89 6.32
C GLU A 306 27.40 11.22 5.79
N ALA A 307 27.74 12.34 6.43
CA ALA A 307 27.33 13.67 5.99
C ALA A 307 27.82 13.97 4.56
N GLY A 308 29.06 13.62 4.25
CA GLY A 308 29.62 13.73 2.90
C GLY A 308 28.92 12.84 1.89
N MET A 309 28.66 11.58 2.23
CA MET A 309 27.92 10.66 1.37
C MET A 309 26.52 11.15 1.07
N MET A 310 25.82 11.73 2.06
CA MET A 310 24.48 12.30 1.84
C MET A 310 24.53 13.48 0.86
N ALA A 311 25.55 14.36 0.97
CA ALA A 311 25.72 15.45 0.04
C ALA A 311 25.99 14.97 -1.40
N ASP A 312 26.79 13.90 -1.55
CA ASP A 312 27.08 13.30 -2.86
C ASP A 312 25.85 12.61 -3.47
N LEU A 313 25.03 11.94 -2.65
CA LEU A 313 23.87 11.18 -3.13
C LEU A 313 22.76 12.05 -3.70
N ILE A 314 22.58 13.27 -3.22
CA ILE A 314 21.53 14.16 -3.74
C ILE A 314 21.96 14.93 -4.99
N ASP A 315 23.23 14.84 -5.40
CA ASP A 315 23.70 15.51 -6.61
C ASP A 315 22.93 15.02 -7.84
N GLY A 316 22.35 15.95 -8.58
CA GLY A 316 21.47 15.65 -9.72
C GLY A 316 20.04 15.27 -9.36
N MET A 317 19.65 15.24 -8.07
CA MET A 317 18.26 15.10 -7.63
C MET A 317 17.57 16.47 -7.49
N GLU A 318 16.24 16.48 -7.41
CA GLU A 318 15.47 17.71 -7.15
C GLU A 318 15.50 18.16 -5.69
N ILE A 319 15.90 17.28 -4.75
CA ILE A 319 16.06 17.65 -3.34
C ILE A 319 17.35 18.44 -3.12
N THR A 320 17.36 19.32 -2.11
CA THR A 320 18.50 20.17 -1.80
C THR A 320 18.77 20.20 -0.30
N PHE A 321 20.02 20.47 0.09
CA PHE A 321 20.41 20.84 1.44
C PHE A 321 20.56 22.38 1.51
N PRO A 322 19.51 23.14 1.90
CA PRO A 322 19.62 24.57 1.99
C PRO A 322 20.63 24.98 3.08
N SER A 323 21.43 25.99 2.80
CA SER A 323 22.37 26.53 3.76
C SER A 323 21.65 27.11 4.96
N LEU A 324 22.16 26.83 6.16
CA LEU A 324 21.65 27.40 7.40
C LEU A 324 21.99 28.88 7.52
N THR A 325 21.07 29.70 8.04
CA THR A 325 21.34 31.08 8.39
C THR A 325 22.32 31.14 9.58
N ASP A 326 23.08 32.25 9.72
CA ASP A 326 24.01 32.45 10.85
C ASP A 326 23.29 32.32 12.21
N SER A 327 22.08 32.83 12.31
CA SER A 327 21.25 32.69 13.53
C SER A 327 20.93 31.23 13.84
N HIS A 328 20.62 30.44 12.81
CA HIS A 328 20.32 29.01 12.96
C HIS A 328 21.60 28.24 13.33
N LYS A 329 22.69 28.44 12.60
CA LYS A 329 24.01 27.86 12.92
C LYS A 329 24.41 28.11 14.37
N ASN A 330 24.24 29.34 14.87
CA ASN A 330 24.56 29.70 16.25
C ASN A 330 23.70 28.96 17.28
N LYS A 331 22.39 28.77 17.02
CA LYS A 331 21.52 28.01 17.93
C LYS A 331 21.92 26.53 18.00
N VAL A 332 22.20 25.91 16.88
CA VAL A 332 22.68 24.52 16.85
C VAL A 332 24.05 24.41 17.53
N LYS A 333 24.97 25.33 17.24
CA LYS A 333 26.32 25.37 17.84
C LYS A 333 26.30 25.42 19.36
N GLN A 334 25.35 26.11 19.96
CA GLN A 334 25.22 26.21 21.44
C GLN A 334 24.89 24.87 22.09
N THR A 335 24.39 23.89 21.34
CA THR A 335 24.04 22.55 21.84
C THR A 335 25.17 21.54 21.67
N LEU A 336 26.23 21.91 20.95
CA LEU A 336 27.32 21.04 20.55
C LEU A 336 28.66 21.50 21.11
N ASN A 337 29.65 20.63 21.02
CA ASN A 337 31.02 20.90 21.38
C ASN A 337 31.61 22.00 20.45
N GLU A 338 32.57 22.77 20.96
CA GLU A 338 33.25 23.83 20.22
C GLU A 338 33.95 23.36 18.93
N TYR A 339 34.34 22.10 18.86
CA TYR A 339 35.02 21.49 17.70
C TYR A 339 34.06 21.10 16.55
N VAL A 340 32.74 21.11 16.78
CA VAL A 340 31.78 20.77 15.73
C VAL A 340 31.55 21.98 14.83
N GLU A 341 31.72 21.80 13.54
CA GLU A 341 31.30 22.79 12.53
C GLU A 341 29.85 22.52 12.13
N VAL A 342 29.01 23.56 12.19
CA VAL A 342 27.57 23.43 11.95
C VAL A 342 27.26 23.82 10.52
N ASP A 343 26.75 22.88 9.76
CA ASP A 343 26.17 23.11 8.41
C ASP A 343 25.03 22.10 8.11
N ASN A 344 24.53 22.08 6.90
CA ASN A 344 23.55 21.11 6.40
C ASN A 344 24.14 20.43 5.14
N PRO A 345 24.48 19.14 5.19
CA PRO A 345 24.29 18.14 6.28
C PRO A 345 25.07 18.46 7.56
N LEU A 346 24.48 18.10 8.72
CA LEU A 346 25.11 18.25 10.03
C LEU A 346 25.81 16.94 10.46
N ASP A 347 27.13 17.00 10.67
CA ASP A 347 27.84 16.01 11.48
C ASP A 347 27.82 16.48 12.95
N TYR A 348 26.94 15.88 13.78
CA TYR A 348 26.84 16.25 15.19
C TYR A 348 27.90 15.57 16.07
N HIS A 349 28.75 14.72 15.48
CA HIS A 349 29.79 13.91 16.14
C HIS A 349 29.26 13.01 17.26
N THR A 350 30.14 12.19 17.84
CA THR A 350 29.81 11.31 18.94
C THR A 350 29.89 11.96 20.33
N PHE A 351 30.15 13.28 20.43
CA PHE A 351 30.27 13.95 21.73
C PHE A 351 28.98 13.97 22.57
N VAL A 352 27.82 13.86 21.95
CA VAL A 352 26.52 13.79 22.60
C VAL A 352 25.93 12.38 22.62
N TRP A 353 26.70 11.40 22.13
CA TRP A 353 26.25 10.02 22.00
C TRP A 353 25.85 9.41 23.35
N GLY A 354 24.69 8.76 23.43
CA GLY A 354 24.15 8.19 24.67
C GLY A 354 23.50 9.20 25.62
N ASP A 355 23.60 10.51 25.39
CA ASP A 355 22.94 11.56 26.18
C ASP A 355 21.65 12.02 25.47
N ARG A 356 20.50 11.35 25.77
CA ARG A 356 19.19 11.65 25.16
C ARG A 356 18.84 13.13 25.20
N LYS A 357 19.09 13.79 26.34
CA LYS A 357 18.70 15.21 26.53
C LYS A 357 19.50 16.14 25.65
N LYS A 358 20.83 16.01 25.61
CA LYS A 358 21.68 16.84 24.76
C LYS A 358 21.45 16.57 23.28
N THR A 359 21.33 15.30 22.90
CA THR A 359 21.04 14.92 21.52
C THR A 359 19.69 15.47 21.08
N SER A 360 18.63 15.35 21.91
CA SER A 360 17.32 15.92 21.60
C SER A 360 17.36 17.43 21.46
N GLU A 361 18.12 18.14 22.30
CA GLU A 361 18.25 19.60 22.18
C GLU A 361 18.94 20.01 20.86
N CYS A 362 20.00 19.30 20.48
CA CYS A 362 20.67 19.49 19.19
C CYS A 362 19.68 19.28 18.03
N PHE A 363 18.96 18.17 18.04
CA PHE A 363 18.00 17.85 16.99
C PHE A 363 16.86 18.87 16.93
N LYS A 364 16.32 19.34 18.06
CA LYS A 364 15.30 20.41 18.11
C LYS A 364 15.78 21.69 17.46
N GLN A 365 17.04 22.09 17.71
CA GLN A 365 17.58 23.28 17.08
C GLN A 365 17.77 23.07 15.57
N MET A 366 18.22 21.89 15.13
CA MET A 366 18.46 21.61 13.72
C MET A 366 17.16 21.56 12.91
N ILE A 367 16.12 20.84 13.39
CA ILE A 367 14.84 20.68 12.67
C ILE A 367 14.04 21.98 12.55
N ASN A 368 14.31 22.99 13.37
CA ASN A 368 13.61 24.27 13.39
C ASN A 368 14.01 25.20 12.24
N GLY A 369 14.39 24.64 11.09
CA GLY A 369 14.90 25.37 9.91
C GLY A 369 13.93 25.51 8.75
N SER A 370 12.65 25.20 8.91
CA SER A 370 11.66 25.16 7.83
C SER A 370 12.06 24.21 6.69
N PHE A 371 12.37 22.97 7.04
CA PHE A 371 12.69 21.93 6.08
C PHE A 371 11.44 21.14 5.69
N ALA A 372 11.44 20.57 4.48
CA ALA A 372 10.41 19.65 4.02
C ALA A 372 10.38 18.35 4.84
N ALA A 373 11.57 17.90 5.24
CA ALA A 373 11.79 16.80 6.18
C ALA A 373 13.21 16.87 6.74
N THR A 374 13.43 16.26 7.90
CA THR A 374 14.77 16.08 8.47
C THR A 374 15.13 14.60 8.45
N MET A 375 16.29 14.28 7.89
CA MET A 375 16.83 12.93 7.79
C MET A 375 17.86 12.70 8.91
N LEU A 376 17.77 11.56 9.58
CA LEU A 376 18.77 11.08 10.52
C LEU A 376 19.38 9.79 9.97
N LEU A 377 20.68 9.78 9.66
CA LEU A 377 21.40 8.54 9.36
C LEU A 377 21.74 7.83 10.65
N LEU A 378 21.29 6.58 10.76
CA LEU A 378 21.52 5.77 11.95
C LEU A 378 21.50 4.28 11.60
N ASP A 379 22.65 3.64 11.75
CA ASP A 379 22.86 2.21 11.48
C ASP A 379 22.98 1.43 12.78
N TRP A 380 22.02 0.54 13.06
CA TRP A 380 22.09 -0.35 14.22
C TRP A 380 23.08 -1.50 13.98
N PRO A 381 23.96 -1.79 14.95
CA PRO A 381 24.87 -2.92 14.83
C PRO A 381 24.13 -4.25 14.96
N LYS A 382 24.62 -5.29 14.30
CA LYS A 382 24.14 -6.68 14.47
C LYS A 382 24.65 -7.30 15.77
N THR A 383 24.33 -6.69 16.90
CA THR A 383 24.65 -7.15 18.24
C THR A 383 23.39 -7.40 19.06
N PRO A 384 23.46 -8.06 20.22
CA PRO A 384 22.31 -8.17 21.12
C PRO A 384 21.69 -6.80 21.44
N GLU A 385 20.40 -6.74 21.61
CA GLU A 385 19.67 -5.48 21.89
C GLU A 385 20.24 -4.72 23.11
N SER A 386 20.71 -5.44 24.12
CA SER A 386 21.36 -4.82 25.29
C SER A 386 22.59 -3.96 24.97
N GLU A 387 23.22 -4.18 23.83
CA GLU A 387 24.38 -3.42 23.34
C GLU A 387 23.99 -2.28 22.38
N GLN A 388 22.72 -2.17 22.00
CA GLN A 388 22.19 -1.18 21.05
C GLN A 388 21.64 0.08 21.74
N LYS A 389 21.78 0.21 23.04
CA LYS A 389 21.18 1.26 23.87
C LYS A 389 21.44 2.69 23.39
N ASP A 390 22.62 2.98 22.90
CA ASP A 390 22.96 4.35 22.47
C ASP A 390 22.30 4.71 21.15
N TRP A 391 22.11 3.75 20.23
CA TRP A 391 21.32 3.92 19.00
C TRP A 391 19.86 4.14 19.33
N ASP A 392 19.28 3.33 20.21
CA ASP A 392 17.90 3.49 20.67
C ASP A 392 17.71 4.85 21.35
N THR A 393 18.69 5.27 22.16
CA THR A 393 18.70 6.61 22.80
C THR A 393 18.69 7.74 21.74
N THR A 394 19.40 7.58 20.63
CA THR A 394 19.46 8.55 19.55
C THR A 394 18.11 8.62 18.80
N LEU A 395 17.46 7.49 18.54
CA LEU A 395 16.09 7.46 17.97
C LEU A 395 15.08 8.13 18.91
N LEU A 396 15.13 7.84 20.20
CA LEU A 396 14.28 8.47 21.20
C LEU A 396 14.52 9.98 21.28
N ALA A 397 15.77 10.44 21.10
CA ALA A 397 16.09 11.86 21.07
C ALA A 397 15.46 12.55 19.83
N LEU A 398 15.41 11.88 18.67
CA LEU A 398 14.72 12.39 17.49
C LEU A 398 13.20 12.46 17.73
N SER A 399 12.61 11.40 18.30
CA SER A 399 11.20 11.39 18.67
C SER A 399 10.85 12.54 19.63
N ASP A 400 11.66 12.80 20.66
CA ASP A 400 11.48 13.94 21.57
C ASP A 400 11.60 15.28 20.86
N ALA A 401 12.45 15.36 19.83
CA ALA A 401 12.66 16.59 19.07
C ALA A 401 11.47 16.98 18.22
N ILE A 402 10.78 16.01 17.63
CA ILE A 402 9.60 16.24 16.77
C ILE A 402 8.28 16.25 17.53
N THR A 403 8.23 15.70 18.74
CA THR A 403 7.00 15.61 19.52
C THR A 403 6.38 16.99 19.76
N GLY A 404 5.10 17.14 19.37
CA GLY A 404 4.36 18.39 19.50
C GLY A 404 4.66 19.43 18.43
N THR A 405 5.41 19.05 17.39
CA THR A 405 5.70 19.89 16.21
C THR A 405 4.95 19.36 14.98
N SER A 406 4.98 20.09 13.88
CA SER A 406 4.55 19.64 12.56
C SER A 406 5.72 19.13 11.69
N GLU A 407 6.90 19.04 12.26
CA GLU A 407 8.13 18.67 11.55
C GLU A 407 8.11 17.19 11.17
N LYS A 408 8.61 16.88 9.98
CA LYS A 408 8.66 15.55 9.40
C LYS A 408 10.05 14.97 9.56
N ALA A 409 10.16 13.75 10.06
CA ALA A 409 11.44 13.08 10.25
C ALA A 409 11.52 11.74 9.52
N ILE A 410 12.71 11.44 9.04
CA ILE A 410 13.04 10.19 8.34
C ILE A 410 14.31 9.62 8.98
N VAL A 411 14.29 8.36 9.39
CA VAL A 411 15.48 7.63 9.77
C VAL A 411 15.99 6.82 8.58
N LEU A 412 17.24 7.01 8.22
CA LEU A 412 17.90 6.31 7.13
C LEU A 412 18.92 5.34 7.68
N ALA A 413 18.87 4.07 7.26
CA ALA A 413 19.97 3.14 7.44
C ALA A 413 20.73 2.98 6.12
N SER A 414 22.06 3.04 6.17
CA SER A 414 22.91 2.91 4.99
C SER A 414 22.82 1.51 4.36
N MET A 415 22.45 0.51 5.16
CA MET A 415 22.21 -0.87 4.73
C MET A 415 20.94 -1.42 5.35
N ALA A 416 20.16 -2.19 4.59
CA ALA A 416 18.92 -2.81 5.06
C ALA A 416 19.13 -3.67 6.34
N ASP A 417 20.27 -4.33 6.44
CA ASP A 417 20.64 -5.16 7.59
C ASP A 417 20.90 -4.37 8.88
N CYS A 418 21.05 -3.04 8.79
CA CYS A 418 21.32 -2.14 9.91
C CYS A 418 20.05 -1.48 10.50
N MET A 419 18.86 -1.96 10.11
CA MET A 419 17.58 -1.53 10.69
C MET A 419 16.77 -2.75 11.14
N PRO A 420 16.84 -3.13 12.42
CA PRO A 420 16.06 -4.25 12.96
C PRO A 420 14.55 -4.00 12.88
N LYS A 421 13.74 -5.08 12.74
CA LYS A 421 12.27 -4.96 12.65
C LYS A 421 11.67 -4.16 13.83
N ARG A 422 12.16 -4.34 15.04
CA ARG A 422 11.69 -3.57 16.20
C ARG A 422 11.83 -2.06 16.02
N ILE A 423 12.90 -1.61 15.36
CA ILE A 423 13.15 -0.20 15.08
C ILE A 423 12.19 0.33 14.00
N ILE A 424 11.88 -0.49 12.99
CA ILE A 424 10.84 -0.20 12.00
C ILE A 424 9.51 0.09 12.71
N ASP A 425 9.12 -0.81 13.61
CA ASP A 425 7.89 -0.70 14.37
C ASP A 425 7.90 0.55 15.31
N GLU A 426 9.03 0.85 15.94
CA GLU A 426 9.20 2.05 16.77
C GLU A 426 9.12 3.36 15.96
N CYS A 427 9.79 3.42 14.81
CA CYS A 427 9.71 4.59 13.92
C CYS A 427 8.26 4.87 13.54
N LEU A 428 7.52 3.87 13.09
CA LEU A 428 6.10 4.01 12.74
C LEU A 428 5.24 4.49 13.91
N ASN A 429 5.48 3.94 15.12
CA ASN A 429 4.78 4.37 16.33
C ASN A 429 5.05 5.83 16.70
N PHE A 430 6.21 6.37 16.36
CA PHE A 430 6.58 7.77 16.57
C PHE A 430 6.12 8.70 15.44
N GLY A 431 5.53 8.17 14.34
CA GLY A 431 5.22 8.94 13.14
C GLY A 431 6.47 9.35 12.35
N ILE A 432 7.56 8.60 12.50
CA ILE A 432 8.83 8.78 11.79
C ILE A 432 8.85 7.81 10.62
N ASN A 433 9.08 8.30 9.41
CA ASN A 433 9.35 7.42 8.28
C ASN A 433 10.75 6.79 8.42
N HIS A 434 10.94 5.63 7.85
CA HIS A 434 12.23 4.97 7.86
C HIS A 434 12.55 4.44 6.46
N TRP A 435 13.83 4.33 6.18
CA TRP A 435 14.32 3.88 4.87
C TRP A 435 15.58 3.03 5.01
N CYS A 436 15.59 1.89 4.36
CA CYS A 436 16.64 0.87 4.51
C CYS A 436 17.38 0.57 3.21
N ASN A 437 17.43 1.48 2.24
CA ASN A 437 18.13 1.20 0.99
C ASN A 437 18.59 2.49 0.31
N SER A 438 19.88 2.58 0.06
CA SER A 438 20.53 3.73 -0.60
C SER A 438 20.25 3.86 -2.11
N LYS A 439 19.42 3.00 -2.70
CA LYS A 439 19.12 2.99 -4.15
C LYS A 439 17.68 3.36 -4.51
N VAL A 440 16.90 3.84 -3.58
CA VAL A 440 15.52 4.24 -3.84
C VAL A 440 15.37 5.73 -3.69
#